data_589916858b349c8c3c44b534e9b1b0d6
#
_entry.id   589916858b349c8c3c44b534e9b1b0d6
#
_cell.length_a   1.000
_cell.length_b   1.000
_cell.length_c   1.000
_cell.angle_alpha   90.00
_cell.angle_beta   90.00
_cell.angle_gamma   90.00
#
_symmetry.space_group_name_H-M   'P 1'
#
loop_
_entity.id
_entity.type
_entity.pdbx_description
1 polymer ?
#
loop_
_entity_poly.entity_id
_entity_poly.type
_entity_poly.pdbx_seq_one_letter_code
_entity_poly.pdbx_strand_id
1 'polypeptide(L)'
;MCYVNSTLEYKLVGWTGDHMSKLNLHLYADANFGGHGGRSTSGVQLNVEGPNTCFPIEATSAAQTAVSHSTPEAEIVAGSHGVRKIGIPTLVLWELLKSCEDISGGDGSAPPAPPQ
;
A
#
# COMPACT_ATOMS: atom_id res chain seq x y z
N MET A 1 7.95 -17.62 16.06
CA MET A 1 6.70 -17.85 16.81
C MET A 1 6.59 -17.01 18.07
N CYS A 2 7.67 -16.77 18.78
CA CYS A 2 7.63 -15.90 19.97
C CYS A 2 7.14 -14.48 19.65
N TYR A 3 7.56 -13.90 18.53
CA TYR A 3 7.12 -12.58 18.13
C TYR A 3 5.59 -12.54 17.90
N VAL A 4 5.06 -13.53 17.20
CA VAL A 4 3.61 -13.60 16.94
C VAL A 4 2.84 -13.70 18.26
N ASN A 5 3.29 -14.57 19.17
CA ASN A 5 2.64 -14.73 20.46
C ASN A 5 2.69 -13.45 21.31
N SER A 6 3.83 -12.76 21.32
CA SER A 6 3.97 -11.54 22.12
C SER A 6 3.24 -10.33 21.52
N THR A 7 2.85 -10.39 20.24
CA THR A 7 2.19 -9.30 19.55
C THR A 7 0.74 -9.59 19.15
N LEU A 8 0.13 -10.65 19.71
CA LEU A 8 -1.24 -11.03 19.39
C LEU A 8 -2.25 -9.90 19.65
N GLU A 9 -1.98 -9.06 20.62
CA GLU A 9 -2.86 -7.96 20.98
C GLU A 9 -2.61 -6.70 20.17
N TYR A 10 -1.52 -6.65 19.41
CA TYR A 10 -1.22 -5.51 18.57
C TYR A 10 -2.11 -5.51 17.33
N LYS A 11 -2.61 -4.36 16.99
CA LYS A 11 -3.50 -4.17 15.86
C LYS A 11 -2.91 -3.19 14.88
N LEU A 12 -3.16 -3.44 13.61
CA LEU A 12 -2.88 -2.46 12.59
C LEU A 12 -4.00 -1.43 12.61
N VAL A 13 -3.65 -0.18 12.85
CA VAL A 13 -4.63 0.90 13.00
C VAL A 13 -4.54 1.82 11.80
N GLY A 14 -5.69 2.12 11.21
CA GLY A 14 -5.82 3.11 10.17
C GLY A 14 -6.82 4.17 10.57
N TRP A 15 -6.67 5.34 10.01
CA TRP A 15 -7.61 6.44 10.24
C TRP A 15 -7.82 7.23 8.96
N THR A 16 -8.99 7.81 8.83
CA THR A 16 -9.40 8.60 7.67
C THR A 16 -9.98 9.92 8.15
N GLY A 17 -9.36 11.02 7.79
CA GLY A 17 -9.80 12.34 8.18
C GLY A 17 -10.01 13.29 7.01
N ASP A 18 -9.95 12.79 5.77
CA ASP A 18 -10.03 13.61 4.58
C ASP A 18 -11.14 13.15 3.64
N HIS A 19 -11.62 14.07 2.81
CA HIS A 19 -12.51 13.74 1.70
C HIS A 19 -11.75 12.91 0.66
N MET A 20 -12.45 12.06 -0.06
CA MET A 20 -11.85 11.15 -1.04
C MET A 20 -11.02 11.87 -2.11
N SER A 21 -11.36 13.10 -2.44
CA SER A 21 -10.62 13.91 -3.41
C SER A 21 -9.19 14.22 -2.95
N LYS A 22 -8.92 14.16 -1.66
CA LYS A 22 -7.61 14.43 -1.08
C LYS A 22 -6.83 13.17 -0.76
N LEU A 23 -7.43 12.00 -0.97
CA LEU A 23 -6.80 10.72 -0.70
C LEU A 23 -6.02 10.22 -1.90
N ASN A 24 -4.88 9.63 -1.65
CA ASN A 24 -4.04 9.04 -2.67
C ASN A 24 -3.53 7.68 -2.22
N LEU A 25 -3.25 6.83 -3.17
CA LEU A 25 -2.58 5.56 -2.90
C LEU A 25 -1.08 5.78 -2.84
N HIS A 26 -0.45 5.24 -1.81
CA HIS A 26 1.00 5.26 -1.67
C HIS A 26 1.52 3.84 -1.56
N LEU A 27 2.41 3.49 -2.45
CA LEU A 27 3.06 2.18 -2.48
C LEU A 27 4.49 2.33 -1.98
N TYR A 28 4.82 1.59 -0.94
CA TYR A 28 6.18 1.54 -0.40
C TYR A 28 6.76 0.18 -0.72
N ALA A 29 7.93 0.17 -1.32
CA ALA A 29 8.64 -1.06 -1.61
C ALA A 29 10.05 -0.99 -1.04
N ASP A 30 10.47 -2.08 -0.45
CA ASP A 30 11.80 -2.21 0.13
C ASP A 30 12.33 -3.60 -0.14
N ALA A 31 13.64 -3.76 -0.09
CA ALA A 31 14.27 -5.04 -0.28
C ALA A 31 15.31 -5.30 0.79
N ASN A 32 15.28 -6.50 1.33
CA ASN A 32 16.37 -6.98 2.18
C ASN A 32 17.31 -7.81 1.32
N PHE A 33 18.49 -7.26 1.03
CA PHE A 33 19.45 -7.89 0.16
C PHE A 33 20.03 -9.15 0.81
N GLY A 34 19.92 -10.29 0.12
CA GLY A 34 20.30 -11.57 0.67
C GLY A 34 21.81 -11.84 0.73
N GLY A 35 22.63 -11.02 0.06
CA GLY A 35 24.09 -11.22 0.05
C GLY A 35 24.49 -12.55 -0.59
N HIS A 36 25.67 -12.98 -0.32
CA HIS A 36 26.37 -14.18 -0.83
C HIS A 36 25.50 -15.34 -1.36
N GLY A 37 24.89 -15.17 -2.54
CA GLY A 37 24.12 -16.23 -3.18
C GLY A 37 22.74 -16.48 -2.60
N GLY A 38 22.35 -15.74 -1.56
CA GLY A 38 21.00 -15.81 -1.00
C GLY A 38 20.01 -15.00 -1.81
N ARG A 39 18.75 -15.40 -1.76
CA ARG A 39 17.69 -14.63 -2.38
C ARG A 39 17.33 -13.44 -1.50
N SER A 40 17.13 -12.31 -2.15
CA SER A 40 16.63 -11.12 -1.45
C SER A 40 15.15 -11.26 -1.15
N THR A 41 14.66 -10.51 -0.17
CA THR A 41 13.25 -10.47 0.17
C THR A 41 12.67 -9.13 -0.24
N SER A 42 11.54 -9.14 -0.91
CA SER A 42 10.81 -7.94 -1.25
C SER A 42 9.71 -7.70 -0.22
N GLY A 43 9.71 -6.50 0.36
CA GLY A 43 8.64 -6.04 1.23
C GLY A 43 7.88 -4.94 0.54
N VAL A 44 6.56 -5.02 0.55
CA VAL A 44 5.70 -4.01 -0.09
C VAL A 44 4.58 -3.65 0.86
N GLN A 45 4.29 -2.37 0.97
CA GLN A 45 3.16 -1.88 1.74
C GLN A 45 2.39 -0.86 0.93
N LEU A 46 1.08 -0.97 0.95
CA LEU A 46 0.18 -0.07 0.26
C LEU A 46 -0.73 0.61 1.27
N ASN A 47 -0.74 1.92 1.24
CA ASN A 47 -1.57 2.74 2.12
C ASN A 47 -2.45 3.70 1.31
N VAL A 48 -3.58 4.06 1.89
CA VAL A 48 -4.30 5.26 1.48
C VAL A 48 -3.83 6.38 2.40
N GLU A 49 -3.32 7.44 1.81
CA GLU A 49 -2.75 8.55 2.58
C GLU A 49 -3.33 9.88 2.11
N GLY A 50 -3.46 10.80 3.05
CA GLY A 50 -3.88 12.17 2.82
C GLY A 50 -3.33 13.07 3.93
N PRO A 51 -3.63 14.37 3.91
CA PRO A 51 -3.10 15.28 4.94
C PRO A 51 -3.43 14.86 6.38
N ASN A 52 -4.59 14.23 6.59
CA ASN A 52 -5.03 13.74 7.88
C ASN A 52 -5.47 12.28 7.83
N THR A 53 -4.93 11.53 6.89
CA THR A 53 -5.35 10.15 6.64
C THR A 53 -4.13 9.27 6.50
N CYS A 54 -4.15 8.13 7.16
CA CYS A 54 -3.21 7.04 6.93
C CYS A 54 -3.94 5.74 7.18
N PHE A 55 -4.26 5.03 6.12
CA PHE A 55 -5.00 3.77 6.20
C PHE A 55 -4.24 2.68 5.47
N PRO A 56 -3.64 1.72 6.21
CA PRO A 56 -2.97 0.59 5.58
C PRO A 56 -3.99 -0.33 4.92
N ILE A 57 -3.73 -0.70 3.67
CA ILE A 57 -4.61 -1.61 2.92
C ILE A 57 -4.00 -3.00 2.88
N GLU A 58 -2.75 -3.09 2.47
CA GLU A 58 -2.12 -4.37 2.21
C GLU A 58 -0.62 -4.27 2.46
N ALA A 59 -0.06 -5.36 2.95
CA ALA A 59 1.39 -5.51 3.09
C ALA A 59 1.75 -6.93 2.71
N THR A 60 2.86 -7.09 2.02
CA THR A 60 3.35 -8.42 1.66
C THR A 60 4.87 -8.48 1.77
N SER A 61 5.36 -9.65 2.07
CA SER A 61 6.79 -9.94 2.12
C SER A 61 7.02 -11.27 1.43
N ALA A 62 7.88 -11.28 0.44
CA ALA A 62 8.12 -12.49 -0.34
C ALA A 62 9.58 -12.56 -0.78
N ALA A 63 10.12 -13.78 -0.84
CA ALA A 63 11.44 -13.99 -1.40
C ALA A 63 11.41 -13.73 -2.91
N GLN A 64 12.45 -13.07 -3.40
CA GLN A 64 12.60 -12.85 -4.84
C GLN A 64 12.90 -14.16 -5.55
N THR A 65 12.41 -14.29 -6.76
CA THR A 65 12.58 -15.52 -7.55
C THR A 65 13.99 -15.67 -8.10
N ALA A 66 14.69 -14.56 -8.30
CA ALA A 66 16.05 -14.55 -8.80
C ALA A 66 17.01 -14.00 -7.75
N VAL A 67 18.27 -14.37 -7.87
CA VAL A 67 19.32 -13.83 -7.00
C VAL A 67 19.75 -12.47 -7.54
N SER A 68 19.68 -11.43 -6.71
CA SER A 68 20.17 -10.10 -7.05
C SER A 68 21.64 -9.98 -6.75
N HIS A 69 22.38 -9.25 -7.59
CA HIS A 69 23.82 -9.09 -7.45
C HIS A 69 24.20 -7.84 -6.65
N SER A 70 23.26 -6.97 -6.37
CA SER A 70 23.49 -5.73 -5.64
C SER A 70 22.26 -5.26 -4.92
N THR A 71 22.42 -4.38 -3.95
CA THR A 71 21.30 -3.76 -3.23
C THR A 71 20.38 -2.96 -4.16
N PRO A 72 20.90 -2.09 -5.06
CA PRO A 72 20.03 -1.40 -6.00
C PRO A 72 19.20 -2.33 -6.89
N GLU A 73 19.78 -3.42 -7.35
CA GLU A 73 19.06 -4.41 -8.15
C GLU A 73 17.93 -5.04 -7.35
N ALA A 74 18.19 -5.41 -6.10
CA ALA A 74 17.17 -5.99 -5.23
C ALA A 74 16.01 -5.01 -5.00
N GLU A 75 16.30 -3.73 -4.83
CA GLU A 75 15.28 -2.71 -4.64
C GLU A 75 14.46 -2.48 -5.90
N ILE A 76 15.07 -2.50 -7.07
CA ILE A 76 14.34 -2.39 -8.35
C ILE A 76 13.40 -3.57 -8.50
N VAL A 77 13.84 -4.78 -8.19
CA VAL A 77 13.00 -5.98 -8.26
C VAL A 77 11.84 -5.87 -7.26
N ALA A 78 12.08 -5.39 -6.06
CA ALA A 78 11.02 -5.19 -5.07
C ALA A 78 9.99 -4.16 -5.55
N GLY A 79 10.44 -3.05 -6.12
CA GLY A 79 9.55 -2.04 -6.69
C GLY A 79 8.71 -2.59 -7.82
N SER A 80 9.33 -3.32 -8.75
CA SER A 80 8.61 -3.96 -9.86
C SER A 80 7.57 -4.95 -9.36
N HIS A 81 7.93 -5.77 -8.37
CA HIS A 81 7.01 -6.73 -7.75
C HIS A 81 5.82 -6.02 -7.11
N GLY A 82 6.09 -4.98 -6.35
CA GLY A 82 5.04 -4.20 -5.69
C GLY A 82 4.06 -3.57 -6.67
N VAL A 83 4.58 -2.95 -7.73
CA VAL A 83 3.74 -2.33 -8.75
C VAL A 83 2.86 -3.36 -9.45
N ARG A 84 3.43 -4.51 -9.82
CA ARG A 84 2.69 -5.53 -10.56
C ARG A 84 1.67 -6.28 -9.71
N LYS A 85 2.04 -6.64 -8.48
CA LYS A 85 1.20 -7.51 -7.65
C LYS A 85 0.14 -6.75 -6.87
N ILE A 86 0.47 -5.56 -6.42
CA ILE A 86 -0.40 -4.81 -5.51
C ILE A 86 -0.81 -3.47 -6.14
N GLY A 87 0.14 -2.72 -6.68
CA GLY A 87 -0.11 -1.36 -7.13
C GLY A 87 -1.12 -1.27 -8.25
N ILE A 88 -0.89 -1.99 -9.34
CA ILE A 88 -1.77 -1.93 -10.52
C ILE A 88 -3.18 -2.45 -10.20
N PRO A 89 -3.35 -3.64 -9.60
CA PRO A 89 -4.69 -4.11 -9.23
C PRO A 89 -5.43 -3.16 -8.30
N THR A 90 -4.74 -2.59 -7.32
CA THR A 90 -5.36 -1.65 -6.38
C THR A 90 -5.69 -0.32 -7.06
N LEU A 91 -4.86 0.12 -8.00
CA LEU A 91 -5.14 1.34 -8.75
C LEU A 91 -6.42 1.20 -9.57
N VAL A 92 -6.64 0.05 -10.20
CA VAL A 92 -7.89 -0.22 -10.92
C VAL A 92 -9.08 -0.13 -9.97
N LEU A 93 -8.99 -0.77 -8.81
CA LEU A 93 -10.05 -0.69 -7.80
C LEU A 93 -10.27 0.75 -7.33
N TRP A 94 -9.20 1.51 -7.12
CA TRP A 94 -9.26 2.90 -6.70
C TRP A 94 -9.97 3.79 -7.72
N GLU A 95 -9.67 3.58 -9.00
CA GLU A 95 -10.35 4.29 -10.08
C GLU A 95 -11.85 3.98 -10.10
N LEU A 96 -12.21 2.72 -9.89
CA LEU A 96 -13.62 2.33 -9.79
C LEU A 96 -14.32 3.00 -8.62
N LEU A 97 -13.68 3.07 -7.46
CA LEU A 97 -14.22 3.73 -6.28
C LEU A 97 -14.43 5.22 -6.51
N LYS A 98 -13.48 5.88 -7.17
CA LYS A 98 -13.62 7.29 -7.55
C LYS A 98 -14.77 7.50 -8.53
N SER A 99 -14.91 6.64 -9.51
CA SER A 99 -16.02 6.69 -10.45
C SER A 99 -17.36 6.55 -9.74
N CYS A 100 -17.46 5.66 -8.78
CA CYS A 100 -18.67 5.49 -7.98
C CYS A 100 -19.01 6.74 -7.19
N GLU A 101 -18.01 7.41 -6.63
CA GLU A 101 -18.22 8.66 -5.92
C GLU A 101 -18.72 9.78 -6.86
N ASP A 102 -18.10 9.90 -8.02
CA ASP A 102 -18.52 10.88 -9.03
C ASP A 102 -19.96 10.65 -9.47
N ILE A 103 -20.36 9.41 -9.67
CA ILE A 103 -21.74 9.06 -10.03
C ILE A 103 -22.69 9.41 -8.88
N SER A 104 -22.32 9.11 -7.65
CA SER A 104 -23.14 9.42 -6.48
C SER A 104 -23.18 10.92 -6.19
N GLY A 105 -22.11 11.65 -6.51
CA GLY A 105 -22.04 13.10 -6.40
C GLY A 105 -22.76 13.84 -7.52
N GLY A 106 -23.05 13.17 -8.63
CA GLY A 106 -23.74 13.77 -9.77
C GLY A 106 -25.23 13.97 -9.58
N ASP A 107 -25.76 13.61 -8.44
CA ASP A 107 -27.20 13.70 -8.14
C ASP A 107 -27.60 15.05 -7.54
N GLY A 108 -26.84 16.09 -7.77
CA GLY A 108 -27.19 17.45 -7.40
C GLY A 108 -27.19 17.78 -5.93
N SER A 109 -27.01 16.82 -5.08
CA SER A 109 -26.86 17.07 -3.64
C SER A 109 -25.39 17.06 -3.28
N ALA A 110 -24.80 18.24 -3.18
CA ALA A 110 -23.45 18.34 -2.65
C ALA A 110 -23.46 17.78 -1.23
N PRO A 111 -22.55 16.87 -0.90
CA PRO A 111 -22.45 16.42 0.48
C PRO A 111 -22.14 17.61 1.39
N PRO A 112 -22.74 17.69 2.57
CA PRO A 112 -22.43 18.78 3.48
C PRO A 112 -20.93 18.78 3.77
N ALA A 113 -20.35 19.97 3.84
CA ALA A 113 -18.96 20.10 4.17
C ALA A 113 -18.70 19.40 5.50
N PRO A 114 -17.59 18.64 5.63
CA PRO A 114 -17.28 18.00 6.89
C PRO A 114 -17.10 19.05 7.99
N PRO A 115 -17.56 18.78 9.21
CA PRO A 115 -17.36 19.72 10.32
C PRO A 115 -15.84 19.91 10.53
N GLN A 116 -15.49 21.16 10.66
CA GLN A 116 -14.09 21.52 10.91
C GLN A 116 -13.72 21.39 12.35
#